data_493e034e9f21754b87489303c379aede
#
_entry.id   493e034e9f21754b87489303c379aede
#
_cell.length_a   1.000
_cell.length_b   1.000
_cell.length_c   1.000
_cell.angle_alpha   90.00
_cell.angle_beta   90.00
_cell.angle_gamma   90.00
#
_symmetry.space_group_name_H-M   'P 1'
#
loop_
_entity.id
_entity.type
_entity.pdbx_description
1 polymer ?
#
loop_
_entity_poly.entity_id
_entity_poly.type
_entity_poly.pdbx_seq_one_letter_code
_entity_poly.pdbx_strand_id
1 'polypeptide(L)'
;MVAPVLHQASSEQARFFDYRSAANPQQSGLINAVPYRSFSPDFFDQSGCDVLPLDLSEMLGCSGPATGPSLCANFVRLDRGEQRTSAVATSQLFFITNGEGETQACGQTFPWSKGDILVLPAGGDAIHTSSVKAGLYWVHDAPLLRYLGVEPAQARFEPSFYSHHDSRRH
;
A
#
# COMPACT_ATOMS: atom_id res chain seq x y z
N MET A 1 21.03 47.85 -7.36
CA MET A 1 20.41 46.98 -6.34
C MET A 1 19.04 46.62 -6.87
N VAL A 2 18.87 45.40 -7.41
CA VAL A 2 17.58 44.90 -7.89
C VAL A 2 16.89 44.24 -6.69
N ALA A 3 15.73 44.78 -6.32
CA ALA A 3 14.92 44.18 -5.24
C ALA A 3 14.52 42.74 -5.64
N PRO A 4 14.56 41.78 -4.72
CA PRO A 4 14.10 40.43 -5.01
C PRO A 4 12.61 40.46 -5.35
N VAL A 5 12.24 39.93 -6.52
CA VAL A 5 10.85 39.67 -6.90
C VAL A 5 10.36 38.57 -6.00
N LEU A 6 9.60 38.91 -4.97
CA LEU A 6 8.83 37.94 -4.18
C LEU A 6 7.83 37.29 -5.11
N HIS A 7 8.00 36.01 -5.37
CA HIS A 7 7.08 35.24 -6.17
C HIS A 7 5.69 35.19 -5.49
N GLN A 8 4.72 35.84 -6.09
CA GLN A 8 3.30 35.82 -5.64
C GLN A 8 2.71 34.39 -5.60
N ALA A 9 3.34 33.43 -6.29
CA ALA A 9 2.86 32.05 -6.37
C ALA A 9 2.85 31.29 -5.02
N SER A 10 3.63 31.69 -4.02
CA SER A 10 3.67 31.01 -2.71
C SER A 10 2.48 31.37 -1.82
N SER A 11 1.81 32.50 -2.06
CA SER A 11 0.66 32.93 -1.26
C SER A 11 -0.66 32.25 -1.71
N GLU A 12 -0.78 31.85 -2.96
CA GLU A 12 -2.00 31.20 -3.47
C GLU A 12 -2.17 29.76 -2.93
N GLN A 13 -1.10 29.10 -2.55
CA GLN A 13 -1.12 27.78 -1.93
C GLN A 13 -1.20 27.82 -0.41
N ALA A 14 -0.93 28.97 0.19
CA ALA A 14 -1.04 29.15 1.64
C ALA A 14 -2.51 29.19 2.06
N ARG A 15 -2.87 28.36 3.04
CA ARG A 15 -4.21 28.34 3.61
C ARG A 15 -4.16 28.81 5.06
N PHE A 16 -4.98 29.79 5.38
CA PHE A 16 -5.17 30.24 6.75
C PHE A 16 -6.38 29.51 7.36
N PHE A 17 -6.18 28.88 8.51
CA PHE A 17 -7.22 28.20 9.25
C PHE A 17 -7.60 29.01 10.49
N ASP A 18 -8.81 29.55 10.55
CA ASP A 18 -9.38 30.11 11.77
C ASP A 18 -9.78 28.93 12.69
N TYR A 19 -9.37 28.98 13.96
CA TYR A 19 -9.69 27.96 14.96
C TYR A 19 -11.20 27.67 15.06
N ARG A 20 -12.04 28.66 14.92
CA ARG A 20 -13.51 28.51 14.94
C ARG A 20 -14.03 27.65 13.78
N SER A 21 -13.42 27.77 12.63
CA SER A 21 -13.71 26.94 11.46
C SER A 21 -13.02 25.58 11.52
N ALA A 22 -11.87 25.51 12.17
CA ALA A 22 -11.09 24.29 12.30
C ALA A 22 -11.70 23.28 13.31
N ALA A 23 -12.57 23.73 14.22
CA ALA A 23 -13.25 22.84 15.18
C ALA A 23 -14.14 21.77 14.51
N ASN A 24 -14.69 22.06 13.32
CA ASN A 24 -15.39 21.09 12.49
C ASN A 24 -15.06 21.34 11.01
N PRO A 25 -13.87 20.90 10.56
CA PRO A 25 -13.36 21.23 9.25
C PRO A 25 -14.14 20.59 8.08
N GLN A 26 -14.84 19.49 8.30
CA GLN A 26 -15.68 18.85 7.28
C GLN A 26 -16.96 19.67 7.04
N GLN A 27 -17.62 20.09 8.11
CA GLN A 27 -18.86 20.87 8.01
C GLN A 27 -18.62 22.25 7.42
N SER A 28 -17.47 22.87 7.69
CA SER A 28 -17.08 24.17 7.11
C SER A 28 -16.55 24.07 5.67
N GLY A 29 -16.41 22.87 5.11
CA GLY A 29 -15.87 22.67 3.78
C GLY A 29 -14.35 22.87 3.66
N LEU A 30 -13.63 23.01 4.77
CA LEU A 30 -12.17 23.18 4.80
C LEU A 30 -11.44 21.89 4.43
N ILE A 31 -12.01 20.74 4.76
CA ILE A 31 -11.55 19.43 4.32
C ILE A 31 -12.70 18.69 3.64
N ASN A 32 -12.38 18.02 2.55
CA ASN A 32 -13.33 17.16 1.87
C ASN A 32 -13.69 15.95 2.73
N ALA A 33 -14.87 15.37 2.50
CA ALA A 33 -15.21 14.07 3.05
C ALA A 33 -14.14 13.04 2.67
N VAL A 34 -13.84 12.11 3.58
CA VAL A 34 -12.90 11.04 3.30
C VAL A 34 -13.43 10.21 2.13
N PRO A 35 -12.70 10.11 1.02
CA PRO A 35 -13.14 9.33 -0.12
C PRO A 35 -13.15 7.84 0.23
N TYR A 36 -14.11 7.11 -0.33
CA TYR A 36 -14.17 5.65 -0.23
C TYR A 36 -14.60 5.03 -1.55
N ARG A 37 -14.19 3.79 -1.77
CA ARG A 37 -14.58 2.99 -2.92
C ARG A 37 -14.65 1.52 -2.52
N SER A 38 -15.64 0.81 -3.03
CA SER A 38 -15.73 -0.64 -2.91
C SER A 38 -15.04 -1.30 -4.10
N PHE A 39 -14.29 -2.36 -3.83
CA PHE A 39 -13.65 -3.20 -4.84
C PHE A 39 -14.24 -4.60 -4.76
N SER A 40 -14.66 -5.14 -5.93
CA SER A 40 -15.28 -6.46 -5.96
C SER A 40 -14.27 -7.58 -5.68
N PRO A 41 -14.63 -8.58 -4.86
CA PRO A 41 -13.83 -9.78 -4.69
C PRO A 41 -13.79 -10.67 -5.95
N ASP A 42 -14.63 -10.42 -6.96
CA ASP A 42 -14.68 -11.17 -8.23
C ASP A 42 -13.33 -11.16 -8.97
N PHE A 43 -12.43 -10.23 -8.59
CA PHE A 43 -11.05 -10.24 -9.07
C PHE A 43 -10.36 -11.58 -8.81
N PHE A 44 -10.61 -12.23 -7.67
CA PHE A 44 -10.00 -13.51 -7.31
C PHE A 44 -10.59 -14.72 -8.06
N ASP A 45 -11.76 -14.57 -8.65
CA ASP A 45 -12.43 -15.63 -9.41
C ASP A 45 -11.94 -15.73 -10.85
N GLN A 46 -11.29 -14.70 -11.35
CA GLN A 46 -10.74 -14.65 -12.71
C GLN A 46 -9.56 -15.61 -12.86
N SER A 47 -9.23 -15.96 -14.10
CA SER A 47 -8.06 -16.81 -14.42
C SER A 47 -6.78 -15.99 -14.49
N GLY A 48 -5.64 -16.68 -14.31
CA GLY A 48 -4.31 -16.11 -14.41
C GLY A 48 -3.84 -15.39 -13.16
N CYS A 49 -2.56 -15.02 -13.15
CA CYS A 49 -1.92 -14.29 -12.06
C CYS A 49 -1.93 -12.79 -12.38
N ASP A 50 -2.28 -11.95 -11.40
CA ASP A 50 -2.38 -10.51 -11.62
C ASP A 50 -2.37 -9.73 -10.30
N VAL A 51 -2.12 -8.42 -10.39
CA VAL A 51 -2.17 -7.48 -9.26
C VAL A 51 -3.16 -6.36 -9.57
N LEU A 52 -4.13 -6.15 -8.70
CA LEU A 52 -5.08 -5.06 -8.77
C LEU A 52 -4.83 -4.05 -7.65
N PRO A 53 -4.27 -2.87 -7.93
CA PRO A 53 -4.21 -1.79 -6.96
C PRO A 53 -5.61 -1.31 -6.57
N LEU A 54 -5.87 -1.16 -5.28
CA LEU A 54 -7.10 -0.58 -4.76
C LEU A 54 -6.97 0.95 -4.77
N ASP A 55 -6.97 1.50 -5.96
CA ASP A 55 -6.53 2.87 -6.23
C ASP A 55 -7.64 3.90 -6.04
N LEU A 56 -7.36 4.90 -5.20
CA LEU A 56 -8.15 6.10 -4.94
C LEU A 56 -7.38 7.39 -5.26
N SER A 57 -6.23 7.30 -5.92
CA SER A 57 -5.33 8.44 -6.13
C SER A 57 -6.01 9.65 -6.77
N GLU A 58 -6.90 9.43 -7.74
CA GLU A 58 -7.69 10.49 -8.36
C GLU A 58 -8.57 11.23 -7.34
N MET A 59 -9.27 10.49 -6.48
CA MET A 59 -10.13 11.08 -5.43
C MET A 59 -9.33 11.77 -4.34
N LEU A 60 -8.10 11.29 -4.09
CA LEU A 60 -7.17 11.85 -3.10
C LEU A 60 -6.37 13.04 -3.66
N GLY A 61 -6.40 13.27 -4.99
CA GLY A 61 -5.61 14.31 -5.66
C GLY A 61 -4.11 14.09 -5.55
N CYS A 62 -3.65 12.83 -5.54
CA CYS A 62 -2.25 12.48 -5.43
C CYS A 62 -1.78 11.62 -6.62
N SER A 63 -0.46 11.48 -6.77
CA SER A 63 0.12 10.57 -7.76
C SER A 63 -0.12 9.11 -7.31
N GLY A 64 -0.68 8.31 -8.20
CA GLY A 64 -1.10 6.94 -7.87
C GLY A 64 -0.08 5.85 -8.17
N PRO A 65 -0.45 4.60 -7.86
CA PRO A 65 -1.64 4.20 -7.12
C PRO A 65 -1.52 4.47 -5.61
N ALA A 66 -2.65 4.79 -4.97
CA ALA A 66 -2.76 5.03 -3.54
C ALA A 66 -4.17 4.69 -3.04
N THR A 67 -4.29 3.93 -1.97
CA THR A 67 -5.58 3.64 -1.32
C THR A 67 -5.88 4.67 -0.23
N GLY A 68 -4.84 5.25 0.34
CA GLY A 68 -4.86 6.35 1.29
C GLY A 68 -3.66 7.27 1.08
N PRO A 69 -3.57 8.40 1.80
CA PRO A 69 -2.48 9.36 1.58
C PRO A 69 -1.07 8.78 1.75
N SER A 70 -0.93 7.75 2.56
CA SER A 70 0.36 7.14 2.91
C SER A 70 0.48 5.65 2.55
N LEU A 71 -0.60 5.00 2.15
CA LEU A 71 -0.62 3.55 1.90
C LEU A 71 -1.27 3.22 0.57
N CYS A 72 -0.78 2.15 -0.06
CA CYS A 72 -1.44 1.48 -1.16
C CYS A 72 -1.73 0.03 -0.78
N ALA A 73 -2.99 -0.36 -0.88
CA ALA A 73 -3.43 -1.73 -0.78
C ALA A 73 -3.67 -2.31 -2.16
N ASN A 74 -3.44 -3.60 -2.32
CA ASN A 74 -3.57 -4.30 -3.59
C ASN A 74 -4.18 -5.68 -3.35
N PHE A 75 -4.95 -6.17 -4.31
CA PHE A 75 -5.25 -7.60 -4.42
C PHE A 75 -4.20 -8.25 -5.32
N VAL A 76 -3.65 -9.38 -4.89
CA VAL A 76 -2.74 -10.23 -5.67
C VAL A 76 -3.44 -11.56 -5.89
N ARG A 77 -3.63 -11.95 -7.15
CA ARG A 77 -4.23 -13.20 -7.56
C ARG A 77 -3.19 -14.13 -8.13
N LEU A 78 -3.25 -15.38 -7.71
CA LEU A 78 -2.49 -16.50 -8.25
C LEU A 78 -3.47 -17.58 -8.76
N ASP A 79 -3.26 -18.08 -9.96
CA ASP A 79 -4.00 -19.20 -10.52
C ASP A 79 -3.01 -20.21 -11.11
N ARG A 80 -2.47 -21.09 -10.24
CA ARG A 80 -1.49 -22.13 -10.59
C ARG A 80 -0.29 -21.55 -11.34
N GLY A 81 0.34 -20.55 -10.74
CA GLY A 81 1.44 -19.85 -11.39
C GLY A 81 2.21 -18.95 -10.44
N GLU A 82 2.91 -18.01 -11.02
CA GLU A 82 3.78 -17.08 -10.35
C GLU A 82 3.32 -15.63 -10.56
N GLN A 83 3.43 -14.80 -9.52
CA GLN A 83 3.22 -13.37 -9.58
C GLN A 83 4.35 -12.65 -8.85
N ARG A 84 4.96 -11.69 -9.53
CA ARG A 84 5.92 -10.77 -8.89
C ARG A 84 5.21 -9.54 -8.37
N THR A 85 5.62 -9.10 -7.17
CA THR A 85 5.26 -7.79 -6.60
C THR A 85 6.53 -7.01 -6.31
N SER A 86 6.48 -5.70 -6.58
CA SER A 86 7.59 -4.77 -6.34
C SER A 86 7.04 -3.40 -5.98
N ALA A 87 7.57 -2.78 -4.93
CA ALA A 87 7.26 -1.42 -4.54
C ALA A 87 8.47 -0.75 -3.90
N VAL A 88 8.68 0.54 -4.21
CA VAL A 88 9.61 1.39 -3.47
C VAL A 88 8.91 1.76 -2.16
N ALA A 89 9.17 0.97 -1.12
CA ALA A 89 8.48 1.04 0.17
C ALA A 89 9.45 0.79 1.33
N THR A 90 9.17 1.29 2.53
CA THR A 90 9.95 0.94 3.73
C THR A 90 9.55 -0.41 4.28
N SER A 91 8.29 -0.78 4.06
CA SER A 91 7.73 -2.06 4.48
C SER A 91 6.58 -2.49 3.58
N GLN A 92 6.39 -3.81 3.50
CA GLN A 92 5.32 -4.45 2.75
C GLN A 92 4.70 -5.55 3.63
N LEU A 93 3.39 -5.62 3.64
CA LEU A 93 2.63 -6.65 4.35
C LEU A 93 1.80 -7.45 3.36
N PHE A 94 1.87 -8.76 3.43
CA PHE A 94 1.03 -9.69 2.69
C PHE A 94 0.18 -10.49 3.66
N PHE A 95 -1.13 -10.41 3.51
CA PHE A 95 -2.10 -11.25 4.22
C PHE A 95 -2.68 -12.26 3.25
N ILE A 96 -2.60 -13.53 3.57
CA ILE A 96 -3.10 -14.61 2.72
C ILE A 96 -4.60 -14.78 2.94
N THR A 97 -5.41 -14.35 1.96
CA THR A 97 -6.87 -14.38 2.05
C THR A 97 -7.44 -15.76 1.76
N ASN A 98 -6.81 -16.50 0.84
CA ASN A 98 -7.20 -17.87 0.47
C ASN A 98 -6.05 -18.60 -0.22
N GLY A 99 -6.12 -19.93 -0.22
CA GLY A 99 -5.13 -20.79 -0.87
C GLY A 99 -3.89 -21.03 -0.03
N GLU A 100 -2.88 -21.58 -0.69
CA GLU A 100 -1.56 -21.92 -0.15
C GLU A 100 -0.49 -21.75 -1.21
N GLY A 101 0.76 -21.56 -0.81
CA GLY A 101 1.88 -21.37 -1.73
C GLY A 101 3.15 -20.96 -0.99
N GLU A 102 4.03 -20.28 -1.70
CA GLU A 102 5.28 -19.77 -1.14
C GLU A 102 5.61 -18.38 -1.71
N THR A 103 6.38 -17.63 -0.94
CA THR A 103 6.95 -16.35 -1.37
C THR A 103 8.47 -16.41 -1.26
N GLN A 104 9.16 -16.10 -2.35
CA GLN A 104 10.60 -15.91 -2.37
C GLN A 104 10.90 -14.41 -2.29
N ALA A 105 11.58 -14.00 -1.22
CA ALA A 105 11.97 -12.62 -0.97
C ALA A 105 13.19 -12.56 -0.04
N CYS A 106 14.02 -11.51 -0.17
CA CYS A 106 15.18 -11.29 0.68
C CYS A 106 16.11 -12.52 0.82
N GLY A 107 16.24 -13.33 -0.24
CA GLY A 107 17.05 -14.55 -0.24
C GLY A 107 16.49 -15.73 0.55
N GLN A 108 15.23 -15.65 0.98
CA GLN A 108 14.54 -16.68 1.76
C GLN A 108 13.25 -17.11 1.05
N THR A 109 12.74 -18.29 1.42
CA THR A 109 11.45 -18.81 0.96
C THR A 109 10.53 -18.98 2.15
N PHE A 110 9.32 -18.42 2.05
CA PHE A 110 8.28 -18.40 3.08
C PHE A 110 7.09 -19.21 2.56
N PRO A 111 6.90 -20.47 2.98
CA PRO A 111 5.66 -21.19 2.71
C PRO A 111 4.51 -20.58 3.53
N TRP A 112 3.36 -20.46 2.92
CA TRP A 112 2.20 -19.83 3.53
C TRP A 112 0.90 -20.54 3.18
N SER A 113 -0.08 -20.32 4.02
CA SER A 113 -1.46 -20.76 3.84
C SER A 113 -2.45 -19.67 4.28
N LYS A 114 -3.73 -19.88 4.01
CA LYS A 114 -4.80 -18.94 4.37
C LYS A 114 -4.71 -18.51 5.84
N GLY A 115 -4.71 -17.19 6.04
CA GLY A 115 -4.69 -16.52 7.36
C GLY A 115 -3.30 -16.13 7.83
N ASP A 116 -2.24 -16.58 7.15
CA ASP A 116 -0.87 -16.20 7.47
C ASP A 116 -0.56 -14.76 7.05
N ILE A 117 0.45 -14.16 7.70
CA ILE A 117 0.93 -12.82 7.39
C ILE A 117 2.45 -12.89 7.16
N LEU A 118 2.91 -12.29 6.06
CA LEU A 118 4.30 -12.05 5.77
C LEU A 118 4.57 -10.54 5.75
N VAL A 119 5.59 -10.09 6.47
CA VAL A 119 6.06 -8.70 6.46
C VAL A 119 7.47 -8.65 5.90
N LEU A 120 7.68 -7.84 4.86
CA LEU A 120 8.96 -7.66 4.21
C LEU A 120 9.48 -6.24 4.42
N PRO A 121 10.81 -6.09 4.62
CA PRO A 121 11.45 -4.77 4.71
C PRO A 121 11.60 -4.11 3.33
N ALA A 122 12.20 -2.93 3.32
CA ALA A 122 12.60 -2.24 2.10
C ALA A 122 13.55 -3.08 1.23
N GLY A 123 13.46 -2.89 -0.10
CA GLY A 123 14.38 -3.50 -1.08
C GLY A 123 14.00 -4.92 -1.49
N GLY A 124 12.80 -5.39 -1.16
CA GLY A 124 12.34 -6.74 -1.50
C GLY A 124 11.36 -6.76 -2.66
N ASP A 125 11.82 -7.14 -3.86
CA ASP A 125 10.93 -7.79 -4.82
C ASP A 125 10.50 -9.13 -4.22
N ALA A 126 9.22 -9.45 -4.30
CA ALA A 126 8.70 -10.73 -3.86
C ALA A 126 8.13 -11.51 -5.06
N ILE A 127 8.44 -12.78 -5.11
CA ILE A 127 7.91 -13.72 -6.10
C ILE A 127 7.00 -14.68 -5.33
N HIS A 128 5.72 -14.65 -5.66
CA HIS A 128 4.70 -15.50 -5.06
C HIS A 128 4.37 -16.63 -6.02
N THR A 129 4.38 -17.87 -5.55
CA THR A 129 4.08 -19.05 -6.36
C THR A 129 3.03 -19.90 -5.68
N SER A 130 2.04 -20.38 -6.45
CA SER A 130 1.03 -21.31 -5.96
C SER A 130 0.67 -22.33 -7.03
N SER A 131 0.44 -23.58 -6.62
CA SER A 131 -0.09 -24.66 -7.46
C SER A 131 -1.62 -24.72 -7.49
N VAL A 132 -2.29 -23.88 -6.68
CA VAL A 132 -3.75 -23.76 -6.57
C VAL A 132 -4.17 -22.31 -6.81
N LYS A 133 -5.48 -22.05 -6.83
CA LYS A 133 -5.96 -20.66 -6.77
C LYS A 133 -5.69 -20.09 -5.40
N ALA A 134 -4.99 -18.96 -5.35
CA ALA A 134 -4.68 -18.25 -4.11
C ALA A 134 -4.86 -16.75 -4.26
N GLY A 135 -5.10 -16.09 -3.15
CA GLY A 135 -5.27 -14.64 -3.08
C GLY A 135 -4.53 -14.05 -1.89
N LEU A 136 -3.83 -12.95 -2.14
CA LEU A 136 -3.16 -12.17 -1.11
C LEU A 136 -3.70 -10.74 -1.11
N TYR A 137 -3.75 -10.15 0.07
CA TYR A 137 -3.94 -8.72 0.27
C TYR A 137 -2.58 -8.11 0.59
N TRP A 138 -2.09 -7.24 -0.29
CA TRP A 138 -0.76 -6.64 -0.21
C TRP A 138 -0.86 -5.16 0.11
N VAL A 139 -0.20 -4.70 1.16
CA VAL A 139 -0.18 -3.30 1.60
C VAL A 139 1.26 -2.82 1.70
N HIS A 140 1.52 -1.60 1.24
CA HIS A 140 2.84 -0.94 1.32
C HIS A 140 2.71 0.58 1.44
N ASP A 141 3.78 1.24 1.90
CA ASP A 141 3.84 2.68 2.17
C ASP A 141 4.46 3.51 1.03
N ALA A 142 4.55 2.97 -0.19
CA ALA A 142 5.10 3.69 -1.34
C ALA A 142 4.43 5.06 -1.62
N PRO A 143 3.10 5.28 -1.39
CA PRO A 143 2.51 6.61 -1.54
C PRO A 143 3.13 7.66 -0.62
N LEU A 144 3.44 7.31 0.62
CA LEU A 144 4.12 8.21 1.56
C LEU A 144 5.49 8.61 1.04
N LEU A 145 6.27 7.65 0.55
CA LEU A 145 7.62 7.92 0.04
C LEU A 145 7.58 8.80 -1.22
N ARG A 146 6.63 8.56 -2.12
CA ARG A 146 6.41 9.43 -3.28
C ARG A 146 6.05 10.85 -2.87
N TYR A 147 5.16 11.01 -1.88
CA TYR A 147 4.78 12.32 -1.37
C TYR A 147 5.97 13.08 -0.78
N LEU A 148 6.83 12.36 -0.04
CA LEU A 148 8.04 12.94 0.57
C LEU A 148 9.20 13.14 -0.44
N GLY A 149 9.13 12.53 -1.63
CA GLY A 149 10.21 12.55 -2.62
C GLY A 149 11.47 11.82 -2.14
N VAL A 150 11.30 10.72 -1.41
CA VAL A 150 12.41 9.94 -0.82
C VAL A 150 12.32 8.46 -1.18
N GLU A 151 13.44 7.76 -1.02
CA GLU A 151 13.53 6.31 -1.14
C GLU A 151 14.17 5.72 0.13
N PRO A 152 13.86 4.48 0.50
CA PRO A 152 14.47 3.84 1.66
C PRO A 152 15.95 3.56 1.37
N ALA A 153 16.84 4.02 2.25
CA ALA A 153 18.29 3.82 2.09
C ALA A 153 18.72 2.38 2.39
N GLN A 154 17.99 1.68 3.27
CA GLN A 154 18.30 0.31 3.69
C GLN A 154 17.09 -0.34 4.38
N ALA A 155 17.12 -1.67 4.46
CA ALA A 155 16.20 -2.43 5.32
C ALA A 155 16.39 -2.03 6.79
N ARG A 156 15.29 -1.94 7.53
CA ARG A 156 15.29 -1.58 8.97
C ARG A 156 14.94 -2.74 9.89
N PHE A 157 14.48 -3.84 9.32
CA PHE A 157 14.11 -5.07 10.04
C PHE A 157 14.30 -6.28 9.12
N GLU A 158 14.33 -7.47 9.69
CA GLU A 158 14.36 -8.73 8.95
C GLU A 158 12.95 -9.17 8.55
N PRO A 159 12.79 -9.91 7.44
CA PRO A 159 11.49 -10.48 7.09
C PRO A 159 10.86 -11.20 8.27
N SER A 160 9.57 -11.01 8.47
CA SER A 160 8.83 -11.59 9.58
C SER A 160 7.62 -12.36 9.06
N PHE A 161 7.47 -13.60 9.53
CA PHE A 161 6.35 -14.47 9.16
C PHE A 161 5.52 -14.82 10.40
N TYR A 162 4.20 -14.65 10.29
CA TYR A 162 3.24 -14.92 11.36
C TYR A 162 2.25 -15.98 10.89
N SER A 163 2.38 -17.19 11.41
CA SER A 163 1.45 -18.27 11.12
C SER A 163 0.11 -18.02 11.82
N HIS A 164 -0.99 -18.21 11.11
CA HIS A 164 -2.33 -18.18 11.67
C HIS A 164 -2.54 -19.21 12.80
N HIS A 165 -1.88 -20.36 12.70
CA HIS A 165 -1.96 -21.39 13.73
C HIS A 165 -1.31 -20.97 15.05
N ASP A 166 -0.21 -20.23 14.99
CA ASP A 166 0.50 -19.76 16.18
C ASP A 166 -0.18 -18.54 16.82
N SER A 167 -0.79 -17.68 16.02
CA SER A 167 -1.50 -16.48 16.48
C SER A 167 -2.74 -16.77 17.34
N ARG A 168 -3.26 -18.00 17.32
CA ARG A 168 -4.39 -18.43 18.18
C ARG A 168 -3.98 -18.92 19.56
N ARG A 169 -2.68 -18.99 19.85
CA ARG A 169 -2.16 -19.49 21.13
C ARG A 169 -1.85 -18.39 22.14
N HIS A 170 -2.06 -17.15 21.78
CA HIS A 170 -1.94 -15.95 22.61
C HIS A 170 -3.26 -15.19 22.62
#